data_fe82166372c3f68af0b408dcb7043071
#
_entry.id   fe82166372c3f68af0b408dcb7043071
#
_cell.length_a   1.000
_cell.length_b   1.000
_cell.length_c   1.000
_cell.angle_alpha   90.00
_cell.angle_beta   90.00
_cell.angle_gamma   90.00
#
_symmetry.space_group_name_H-M   'P 1'
#
loop_
_entity.id
_entity.type
_entity.pdbx_description
1 polymer ?
#
loop_
_entity_poly.entity_id
_entity_poly.type
_entity_poly.pdbx_seq_one_letter_code
_entity_poly.pdbx_strand_id
1 'polypeptide(L)'
;MNEELKKIDAYFRVLNYLSCAQIYLKDNPLLKRKLTLDDVKKKLVGHWGSAPGQNFVYVHLNRVINKYDLNMIYVSGPGHSGQAMIANAYLEGTYSELYPEVSQDEEGLTRLCKQFSFPGGTPSHVAPEVPGSINEGGELGYSLAHAYGAVLDNPSLIAACVIGDGEAETGPLAASWQINKIIDPVSDGAVLPILHLNGYKIANPTILSRIDETELKKYFEGMGYHPYVVSGSNPIVMHQKMAKTLDKVILEIKNIQNSARIKKDSTRPNWPMIILQTPKGWTGIKKYDGNMIEGTFRSHQVPIPVNEEHIENVEQLEKWLKSYKIDDYFDKNGKLIKALREIAPKG
;
A
#
# COMPACT_ATOMS: atom_id res chain seq x y z
N MET A 1 19.52 -4.49 -10.85
CA MET A 1 18.97 -4.03 -9.54
C MET A 1 20.06 -4.23 -8.51
N ASN A 2 20.34 -3.21 -7.68
CA ASN A 2 21.33 -3.32 -6.61
C ASN A 2 20.80 -4.18 -5.44
N GLU A 3 21.63 -4.53 -4.45
CA GLU A 3 21.26 -5.42 -3.35
C GLU A 3 20.12 -4.85 -2.48
N GLU A 4 20.11 -3.53 -2.25
CA GLU A 4 19.01 -2.86 -1.54
C GLU A 4 17.68 -3.10 -2.22
N LEU A 5 17.60 -2.85 -3.52
CA LEU A 5 16.34 -3.01 -4.27
C LEU A 5 15.95 -4.48 -4.47
N LYS A 6 16.89 -5.43 -4.43
CA LYS A 6 16.55 -6.86 -4.40
C LYS A 6 15.83 -7.23 -3.11
N LYS A 7 16.27 -6.71 -1.96
CA LYS A 7 15.60 -6.91 -0.67
C LYS A 7 14.22 -6.23 -0.66
N ILE A 8 14.10 -5.03 -1.21
CA ILE A 8 12.83 -4.31 -1.37
C ILE A 8 11.84 -5.12 -2.21
N ASP A 9 12.28 -5.67 -3.35
CA ASP A 9 11.44 -6.54 -4.18
C ASP A 9 11.03 -7.82 -3.45
N ALA A 10 11.94 -8.44 -2.73
CA ALA A 10 11.64 -9.62 -1.92
C ALA A 10 10.58 -9.32 -0.84
N TYR A 11 10.73 -8.23 -0.12
CA TYR A 11 9.75 -7.78 0.89
C TYR A 11 8.39 -7.46 0.26
N PHE A 12 8.39 -6.77 -0.88
CA PHE A 12 7.18 -6.48 -1.66
C PHE A 12 6.44 -7.77 -2.08
N ARG A 13 7.18 -8.79 -2.53
CA ARG A 13 6.58 -10.10 -2.89
C ARG A 13 5.97 -10.80 -1.68
N VAL A 14 6.63 -10.76 -0.52
CA VAL A 14 6.08 -11.30 0.73
C VAL A 14 4.80 -10.55 1.13
N LEU A 15 4.78 -9.22 1.06
CA LEU A 15 3.58 -8.43 1.34
C LEU A 15 2.40 -8.81 0.43
N ASN A 16 2.64 -8.95 -0.87
CA ASN A 16 1.60 -9.35 -1.82
C ASN A 16 1.12 -10.79 -1.58
N TYR A 17 2.04 -11.69 -1.26
CA TYR A 17 1.70 -13.04 -0.84
C TYR A 17 0.77 -13.04 0.37
N LEU A 18 1.15 -12.34 1.44
CA LEU A 18 0.35 -12.27 2.66
C LEU A 18 -0.99 -11.57 2.45
N SER A 19 -1.03 -10.55 1.60
CA SER A 19 -2.27 -9.88 1.22
C SER A 19 -3.23 -10.83 0.50
N CYS A 20 -2.72 -11.66 -0.41
CA CYS A 20 -3.49 -12.71 -1.08
C CYS A 20 -3.91 -13.81 -0.11
N ALA A 21 -2.98 -14.32 0.69
CA ALA A 21 -3.23 -15.39 1.66
C ALA A 21 -4.34 -15.01 2.65
N GLN A 22 -4.36 -13.79 3.15
CA GLN A 22 -5.42 -13.30 4.04
C GLN A 22 -6.81 -13.34 3.40
N ILE A 23 -6.93 -13.11 2.09
CA ILE A 23 -8.22 -13.17 1.40
C ILE A 23 -8.69 -14.63 1.30
N TYR A 24 -7.80 -15.56 0.99
CA TYR A 24 -8.16 -16.91 0.57
C TYR A 24 -7.96 -17.98 1.64
N LEU A 25 -6.88 -17.93 2.42
CA LEU A 25 -6.45 -19.06 3.23
C LEU A 25 -6.98 -19.03 4.66
N LYS A 26 -7.31 -20.19 5.20
CA LYS A 26 -7.56 -20.42 6.64
C LYS A 26 -6.56 -21.39 7.26
N ASP A 27 -5.77 -22.09 6.44
CA ASP A 27 -4.71 -23.02 6.84
C ASP A 27 -3.60 -23.07 5.80
N ASN A 28 -2.47 -23.74 6.08
CA ASN A 28 -1.32 -23.92 5.20
C ASN A 28 -0.75 -22.60 4.61
N PRO A 29 -0.54 -21.57 5.45
CA PRO A 29 -0.19 -20.21 4.98
C PRO A 29 1.17 -20.11 4.30
N LEU A 30 2.03 -21.13 4.42
CA LEU A 30 3.35 -21.20 3.78
C LEU A 30 3.43 -22.24 2.66
N LEU A 31 2.29 -22.83 2.26
CA LEU A 31 2.21 -23.87 1.21
C LEU A 31 3.20 -25.03 1.41
N LYS A 32 3.43 -25.46 2.65
CA LYS A 32 4.31 -26.59 2.98
C LYS A 32 3.81 -27.92 2.42
N ARG A 33 2.55 -27.99 2.05
CA ARG A 33 1.91 -29.09 1.33
C ARG A 33 1.08 -28.52 0.17
N LYS A 34 0.69 -29.39 -0.75
CA LYS A 34 -0.20 -29.01 -1.86
C LYS A 34 -1.48 -28.40 -1.30
N LEU A 35 -1.90 -27.29 -1.90
CA LEU A 35 -3.13 -26.57 -1.51
C LEU A 35 -4.36 -27.44 -1.82
N THR A 36 -5.29 -27.48 -0.90
CA THR A 36 -6.58 -28.16 -1.04
C THR A 36 -7.71 -27.18 -0.76
N LEU A 37 -8.93 -27.55 -1.14
CA LEU A 37 -10.11 -26.71 -0.84
C LEU A 37 -10.33 -26.54 0.66
N ASP A 38 -9.91 -27.52 1.46
CA ASP A 38 -10.00 -27.43 2.94
C ASP A 38 -9.11 -26.34 3.54
N ASP A 39 -8.08 -25.90 2.82
CA ASP A 39 -7.22 -24.79 3.24
C ASP A 39 -7.83 -23.42 2.95
N VAL A 40 -8.85 -23.37 2.10
CA VAL A 40 -9.48 -22.15 1.64
C VAL A 40 -10.70 -21.80 2.50
N LYS A 41 -10.93 -20.53 2.72
CA LYS A 41 -12.11 -20.02 3.43
C LYS A 41 -13.38 -20.32 2.65
N LYS A 42 -14.46 -20.67 3.34
CA LYS A 42 -15.78 -20.88 2.70
C LYS A 42 -16.36 -19.61 2.10
N LYS A 43 -16.10 -18.46 2.73
CA LYS A 43 -16.54 -17.14 2.26
C LYS A 43 -15.29 -16.26 2.05
N LEU A 44 -15.06 -15.90 0.78
CA LEU A 44 -13.94 -15.04 0.40
C LEU A 44 -14.38 -13.58 0.46
N VAL A 45 -13.67 -12.76 1.23
CA VAL A 45 -13.92 -11.33 1.34
C VAL A 45 -12.58 -10.60 1.38
N GLY A 46 -12.48 -9.54 0.59
CA GLY A 46 -11.29 -8.69 0.51
C GLY A 46 -11.22 -7.95 -0.82
N HIS A 47 -10.29 -7.02 -0.93
CA HIS A 47 -10.12 -6.19 -2.12
C HIS A 47 -8.66 -6.23 -2.58
N TRP A 48 -8.42 -7.02 -3.62
CA TRP A 48 -7.08 -7.19 -4.17
C TRP A 48 -6.59 -5.96 -4.95
N GLY A 49 -7.50 -5.28 -5.63
CA GLY A 49 -7.20 -4.32 -6.70
C GLY A 49 -6.17 -3.24 -6.38
N SER A 50 -6.20 -2.65 -5.19
CA SER A 50 -5.26 -1.60 -4.76
C SER A 50 -4.17 -2.10 -3.80
N ALA A 51 -4.26 -3.33 -3.30
CA ALA A 51 -3.32 -3.86 -2.31
C ALA A 51 -1.86 -3.85 -2.81
N PRO A 52 -1.53 -4.31 -4.04
CA PRO A 52 -0.16 -4.31 -4.52
C PRO A 52 0.46 -2.92 -4.63
N GLY A 53 -0.31 -1.92 -5.05
CA GLY A 53 0.16 -0.54 -5.11
C GLY A 53 0.44 0.03 -3.72
N GLN A 54 -0.40 -0.26 -2.74
CA GLN A 54 -0.17 0.15 -1.34
C GLN A 54 1.07 -0.53 -0.76
N ASN A 55 1.22 -1.84 -0.94
CA ASN A 55 2.41 -2.60 -0.52
C ASN A 55 3.69 -2.04 -1.15
N PHE A 56 3.63 -1.69 -2.44
CA PHE A 56 4.74 -1.10 -3.16
C PHE A 56 5.15 0.26 -2.59
N VAL A 57 4.19 1.13 -2.30
CA VAL A 57 4.46 2.42 -1.65
C VAL A 57 5.05 2.19 -0.26
N TYR A 58 4.43 1.36 0.56
CA TYR A 58 4.83 1.14 1.95
C TYR A 58 6.27 0.67 2.06
N VAL A 59 6.69 -0.35 1.29
CA VAL A 59 8.07 -0.84 1.35
C VAL A 59 9.11 0.21 0.92
N HIS A 60 8.75 1.08 -0.02
CA HIS A 60 9.63 2.19 -0.43
C HIS A 60 9.67 3.32 0.61
N LEU A 61 8.58 3.54 1.35
CA LEU A 61 8.59 4.46 2.50
C LEU A 61 9.48 3.92 3.61
N ASN A 62 9.42 2.61 3.93
CA ASN A 62 10.36 1.98 4.86
C ASN A 62 11.82 2.26 4.47
N ARG A 63 12.14 2.15 3.18
CA ARG A 63 13.48 2.44 2.66
C ARG A 63 13.92 3.88 2.95
N VAL A 64 13.08 4.86 2.68
CA VAL A 64 13.46 6.27 2.89
C VAL A 64 13.43 6.66 4.36
N ILE A 65 12.56 6.07 5.19
CA ILE A 65 12.58 6.24 6.63
C ILE A 65 13.94 5.81 7.18
N ASN A 66 14.38 4.58 6.85
CA ASN A 66 15.68 4.06 7.28
C ASN A 66 16.87 4.88 6.73
N LYS A 67 16.79 5.29 5.46
CA LYS A 67 17.88 6.01 4.78
C LYS A 67 18.09 7.42 5.32
N TYR A 68 17.02 8.12 5.65
CA TYR A 68 17.06 9.54 5.98
C TYR A 68 16.67 9.84 7.42
N ASP A 69 16.45 8.80 8.23
CA ASP A 69 16.00 8.89 9.63
C ASP A 69 14.76 9.80 9.75
N LEU A 70 13.67 9.38 9.13
CA LEU A 70 12.46 10.18 9.03
C LEU A 70 11.45 9.81 10.12
N ASN A 71 10.81 10.84 10.70
CA ASN A 71 9.57 10.68 11.44
C ASN A 71 8.41 10.70 10.43
N MET A 72 7.84 9.54 10.14
CA MET A 72 6.82 9.41 9.09
C MET A 72 5.68 8.51 9.52
N ILE A 73 4.46 8.90 9.13
CA ILE A 73 3.27 8.05 9.20
C ILE A 73 2.74 7.76 7.81
N TYR A 74 2.03 6.65 7.69
CA TYR A 74 1.37 6.21 6.46
C TYR A 74 -0.15 6.30 6.61
N VAL A 75 -0.82 6.94 5.66
CA VAL A 75 -2.29 7.03 5.60
C VAL A 75 -2.78 6.31 4.35
N SER A 76 -3.64 5.31 4.54
CA SER A 76 -4.23 4.52 3.45
C SER A 76 -5.59 5.08 3.05
N GLY A 77 -5.65 5.81 1.95
CA GLY A 77 -6.89 6.32 1.38
C GLY A 77 -7.78 5.21 0.79
N PRO A 78 -7.26 4.32 -0.10
CA PRO A 78 -8.03 3.18 -0.58
C PRO A 78 -8.13 2.10 0.50
N GLY A 79 -8.77 2.42 1.61
CA GLY A 79 -8.83 1.64 2.84
C GLY A 79 -9.55 0.31 2.74
N HIS A 80 -10.25 0.05 1.63
CA HIS A 80 -10.85 -1.25 1.34
C HIS A 80 -9.82 -2.38 1.15
N SER A 81 -8.54 -2.08 0.98
CA SER A 81 -7.46 -3.09 0.97
C SER A 81 -6.81 -3.26 2.35
N GLY A 82 -7.61 -3.49 3.38
CA GLY A 82 -7.16 -3.66 4.77
C GLY A 82 -6.11 -4.77 4.95
N GLN A 83 -6.17 -5.84 4.15
CA GLN A 83 -5.19 -6.91 4.18
C GLN A 83 -3.75 -6.43 3.87
N ALA A 84 -3.59 -5.37 3.08
CA ALA A 84 -2.27 -4.79 2.83
C ALA A 84 -1.70 -4.15 4.09
N MET A 85 -2.52 -3.38 4.82
CA MET A 85 -2.10 -2.74 6.06
C MET A 85 -1.78 -3.76 7.15
N ILE A 86 -2.63 -4.79 7.29
CA ILE A 86 -2.40 -5.88 8.23
C ILE A 86 -1.10 -6.62 7.90
N ALA A 87 -0.84 -6.92 6.63
CA ALA A 87 0.41 -7.56 6.20
C ALA A 87 1.63 -6.73 6.56
N ASN A 88 1.58 -5.41 6.33
CA ASN A 88 2.67 -4.50 6.68
C ASN A 88 2.90 -4.43 8.19
N ALA A 89 1.86 -4.20 9.00
CA ALA A 89 1.95 -4.16 10.46
C ALA A 89 2.44 -5.50 11.05
N TYR A 90 2.05 -6.62 10.45
CA TYR A 90 2.54 -7.94 10.86
C TYR A 90 4.02 -8.13 10.56
N LEU A 91 4.49 -7.82 9.34
CA LEU A 91 5.89 -8.02 8.97
C LEU A 91 6.86 -7.11 9.74
N GLU A 92 6.46 -5.88 10.07
CA GLU A 92 7.27 -4.99 10.91
C GLU A 92 7.27 -5.37 12.40
N GLY A 93 6.32 -6.21 12.84
CA GLY A 93 6.23 -6.71 14.21
C GLY A 93 5.19 -6.03 15.08
N THR A 94 4.76 -4.83 14.75
CA THR A 94 3.82 -4.01 15.53
C THR A 94 2.50 -4.73 15.79
N TYR A 95 2.03 -5.50 14.81
CA TYR A 95 0.79 -6.28 14.97
C TYR A 95 0.92 -7.31 16.09
N SER A 96 2.02 -8.07 16.13
CA SER A 96 2.27 -9.10 17.12
C SER A 96 2.62 -8.54 18.51
N GLU A 97 3.11 -7.30 18.59
CA GLU A 97 3.31 -6.62 19.88
C GLU A 97 1.98 -6.33 20.57
N LEU A 98 0.96 -5.92 19.80
CA LEU A 98 -0.38 -5.63 20.32
C LEU A 98 -1.24 -6.89 20.48
N TYR A 99 -1.08 -7.84 19.57
CA TYR A 99 -1.81 -9.10 19.51
C TYR A 99 -0.83 -10.30 19.56
N PRO A 100 -0.30 -10.65 20.76
CA PRO A 100 0.75 -11.67 20.89
C PRO A 100 0.34 -13.07 20.44
N GLU A 101 -0.97 -13.36 20.41
CA GLU A 101 -1.52 -14.60 19.86
C GLU A 101 -1.34 -14.74 18.35
N VAL A 102 -1.07 -13.63 17.65
CA VAL A 102 -0.69 -13.62 16.24
C VAL A 102 0.82 -13.42 16.14
N SER A 103 1.55 -14.45 16.59
CA SER A 103 3.01 -14.46 16.64
C SER A 103 3.66 -14.43 15.25
N GLN A 104 4.92 -13.99 15.18
CA GLN A 104 5.69 -13.98 13.93
C GLN A 104 6.28 -15.38 13.64
N ASP A 105 5.41 -16.36 13.43
CA ASP A 105 5.70 -17.74 13.07
C ASP A 105 4.55 -18.35 12.25
N GLU A 106 4.61 -19.63 11.92
CA GLU A 106 3.59 -20.29 11.09
C GLU A 106 2.21 -20.33 11.77
N GLU A 107 2.16 -20.51 13.09
CA GLU A 107 0.90 -20.50 13.82
C GLU A 107 0.27 -19.11 13.78
N GLY A 108 1.06 -18.06 14.04
CA GLY A 108 0.60 -16.67 13.93
C GLY A 108 0.19 -16.29 12.52
N LEU A 109 0.91 -16.76 11.49
CA LEU A 109 0.51 -16.58 10.09
C LEU A 109 -0.83 -17.26 9.78
N THR A 110 -1.04 -18.47 10.29
CA THR A 110 -2.31 -19.18 10.14
C THR A 110 -3.46 -18.39 10.77
N ARG A 111 -3.25 -17.87 11.99
CA ARG A 111 -4.24 -17.03 12.68
C ARG A 111 -4.49 -15.74 11.93
N LEU A 112 -3.45 -15.04 11.45
CA LEU A 112 -3.55 -13.83 10.67
C LEU A 112 -4.43 -14.03 9.42
N CYS A 113 -4.16 -15.08 8.66
CA CYS A 113 -4.97 -15.41 7.49
C CYS A 113 -6.41 -15.76 7.86
N LYS A 114 -6.60 -16.62 8.86
CA LYS A 114 -7.91 -17.11 9.26
C LYS A 114 -8.84 -16.00 9.77
N GLN A 115 -8.31 -15.07 10.57
CA GLN A 115 -9.11 -14.03 11.22
C GLN A 115 -9.47 -12.86 10.30
N PHE A 116 -8.76 -12.67 9.19
CA PHE A 116 -9.05 -11.58 8.26
C PHE A 116 -10.46 -11.73 7.67
N SER A 117 -11.27 -10.68 7.82
CA SER A 117 -12.65 -10.62 7.35
C SER A 117 -13.53 -11.78 7.84
N PHE A 118 -13.29 -12.22 9.08
CA PHE A 118 -14.04 -13.27 9.74
C PHE A 118 -14.74 -12.71 11.00
N PRO A 119 -15.95 -13.17 11.36
CA PRO A 119 -16.62 -12.70 12.58
C PRO A 119 -15.75 -12.86 13.82
N GLY A 120 -15.56 -11.77 14.58
CA GLY A 120 -14.68 -11.72 15.74
C GLY A 120 -13.18 -11.59 15.41
N GLY A 121 -12.82 -11.51 14.15
CA GLY A 121 -11.46 -11.23 13.68
C GLY A 121 -11.27 -9.78 13.22
N THR A 122 -10.36 -9.56 12.28
CA THR A 122 -10.09 -8.23 11.73
C THR A 122 -11.07 -7.87 10.61
N PRO A 123 -11.46 -6.59 10.48
CA PRO A 123 -12.29 -6.13 9.37
C PRO A 123 -11.54 -6.21 8.04
N SER A 124 -12.28 -6.22 6.92
CA SER A 124 -11.71 -6.24 5.57
C SER A 124 -11.13 -4.89 5.13
N HIS A 125 -11.54 -3.81 5.77
CA HIS A 125 -11.09 -2.44 5.53
C HIS A 125 -10.10 -2.01 6.61
N VAL A 126 -9.30 -0.99 6.31
CA VAL A 126 -8.45 -0.34 7.31
C VAL A 126 -9.32 0.16 8.47
N ALA A 127 -8.92 -0.18 9.67
CA ALA A 127 -9.69 0.13 10.87
C ALA A 127 -8.77 0.35 12.08
N PRO A 128 -9.23 1.04 13.13
CA PRO A 128 -8.43 1.37 14.31
C PRO A 128 -7.86 0.15 15.05
N GLU A 129 -8.44 -1.02 14.88
CA GLU A 129 -7.94 -2.27 15.44
C GLU A 129 -6.58 -2.70 14.85
N VAL A 130 -6.21 -2.17 13.68
CA VAL A 130 -4.87 -2.40 13.11
C VAL A 130 -3.90 -1.40 13.73
N PRO A 131 -2.79 -1.85 14.35
CA PRO A 131 -1.83 -0.97 15.00
C PRO A 131 -1.36 0.17 14.09
N GLY A 132 -1.36 1.40 14.62
CA GLY A 132 -0.93 2.58 13.89
C GLY A 132 -1.95 3.18 12.93
N SER A 133 -3.14 2.60 12.79
CA SER A 133 -4.20 3.17 11.94
C SER A 133 -4.79 4.43 12.56
N ILE A 134 -4.73 5.55 11.83
CA ILE A 134 -5.35 6.83 12.20
C ILE A 134 -6.52 7.20 11.29
N ASN A 135 -6.74 6.43 10.25
CA ASN A 135 -7.78 6.66 9.25
C ASN A 135 -8.67 5.43 9.15
N GLU A 136 -9.98 5.61 9.23
CA GLU A 136 -10.97 4.58 9.00
C GLU A 136 -11.20 4.47 7.48
N GLY A 137 -11.00 3.25 6.94
CA GLY A 137 -10.96 3.02 5.49
C GLY A 137 -12.31 2.73 4.84
N GLY A 138 -13.40 2.66 5.60
CA GLY A 138 -14.75 2.40 5.09
C GLY A 138 -15.36 3.61 4.37
N GLU A 139 -15.01 4.81 4.80
CA GLU A 139 -15.45 6.06 4.17
C GLU A 139 -14.34 6.68 3.32
N LEU A 140 -14.59 6.84 2.02
CA LEU A 140 -13.63 7.44 1.10
C LEU A 140 -13.70 8.97 1.11
N GLY A 141 -12.54 9.61 0.93
CA GLY A 141 -12.44 11.05 0.69
C GLY A 141 -11.84 11.86 1.83
N TYR A 142 -11.54 11.26 2.97
CA TYR A 142 -11.05 11.99 4.16
C TYR A 142 -9.55 11.81 4.41
N SER A 143 -8.90 10.85 3.75
CA SER A 143 -7.50 10.49 3.99
C SER A 143 -6.54 11.66 3.90
N LEU A 144 -6.67 12.48 2.85
CA LEU A 144 -5.79 13.63 2.65
C LEU A 144 -6.01 14.73 3.70
N ALA A 145 -7.26 14.98 4.10
CA ALA A 145 -7.57 15.92 5.17
C ALA A 145 -7.01 15.43 6.51
N HIS A 146 -7.12 14.15 6.83
CA HIS A 146 -6.52 13.54 8.02
C HIS A 146 -4.99 13.66 8.01
N ALA A 147 -4.35 13.41 6.87
CA ALA A 147 -2.91 13.58 6.72
C ALA A 147 -2.46 15.02 6.99
N TYR A 148 -3.19 16.01 6.45
CA TYR A 148 -2.93 17.42 6.74
C TYR A 148 -3.16 17.76 8.20
N GLY A 149 -4.24 17.27 8.81
CA GLY A 149 -4.50 17.48 10.25
C GLY A 149 -3.38 16.93 11.14
N ALA A 150 -2.82 15.78 10.79
CA ALA A 150 -1.75 15.14 11.56
C ALA A 150 -0.43 15.93 11.57
N VAL A 151 -0.16 16.73 10.54
CA VAL A 151 1.10 17.47 10.42
C VAL A 151 1.03 18.90 10.96
N LEU A 152 -0.16 19.41 11.31
CA LEU A 152 -0.30 20.72 11.93
C LEU A 152 0.43 20.73 13.27
N ASP A 153 1.18 21.82 13.55
CA ASP A 153 2.00 21.99 14.76
C ASP A 153 2.99 20.83 15.04
N ASN A 154 3.31 20.02 14.02
CA ASN A 154 4.25 18.90 14.14
C ASN A 154 5.35 18.98 13.07
N PRO A 155 6.33 19.91 13.24
CA PRO A 155 7.31 20.25 12.20
C PRO A 155 8.24 19.11 11.78
N SER A 156 8.36 18.07 12.59
CA SER A 156 9.23 16.90 12.27
C SER A 156 8.50 15.81 11.49
N LEU A 157 7.17 15.84 11.46
CA LEU A 157 6.37 14.77 10.88
C LEU A 157 6.22 14.91 9.36
N ILE A 158 6.34 13.79 8.66
CA ILE A 158 5.92 13.64 7.27
C ILE A 158 4.75 12.64 7.25
N ALA A 159 3.59 13.05 6.76
CA ALA A 159 2.46 12.15 6.51
C ALA A 159 2.43 11.76 5.04
N ALA A 160 2.79 10.51 4.72
CA ALA A 160 2.64 9.95 3.40
C ALA A 160 1.22 9.43 3.24
N CYS A 161 0.45 10.02 2.34
CA CYS A 161 -0.95 9.70 2.12
C CYS A 161 -1.14 9.09 0.73
N VAL A 162 -1.49 7.80 0.67
CA VAL A 162 -1.91 7.16 -0.58
C VAL A 162 -3.38 7.50 -0.83
N ILE A 163 -3.66 8.01 -2.02
CA ILE A 163 -5.00 8.40 -2.46
C ILE A 163 -5.37 7.51 -3.64
N GLY A 164 -6.48 6.79 -3.56
CA GLY A 164 -7.03 6.06 -4.70
C GLY A 164 -7.60 7.03 -5.73
N ASP A 165 -7.46 6.69 -7.01
CA ASP A 165 -8.01 7.51 -8.10
C ASP A 165 -9.54 7.59 -8.07
N GLY A 166 -10.22 6.52 -7.62
CA GLY A 166 -11.66 6.56 -7.35
C GLY A 166 -12.01 7.40 -6.13
N GLU A 167 -11.19 7.38 -5.08
CA GLU A 167 -11.33 8.24 -3.91
C GLU A 167 -11.16 9.72 -4.27
N ALA A 168 -10.23 10.01 -5.19
CA ALA A 168 -9.94 11.37 -5.64
C ALA A 168 -11.15 12.08 -6.29
N GLU A 169 -12.17 11.31 -6.73
CA GLU A 169 -13.42 11.83 -7.30
C GLU A 169 -14.45 12.24 -6.22
N THR A 170 -14.24 11.89 -4.96
CA THR A 170 -15.16 12.28 -3.88
C THR A 170 -15.04 13.78 -3.58
N GLY A 171 -16.15 14.42 -3.22
CA GLY A 171 -16.17 15.85 -2.89
C GLY A 171 -15.19 16.24 -1.79
N PRO A 172 -15.16 15.54 -0.65
CA PRO A 172 -14.22 15.86 0.42
C PRO A 172 -12.76 15.78 -0.01
N LEU A 173 -12.35 14.75 -0.78
CA LEU A 173 -10.97 14.66 -1.23
C LEU A 173 -10.63 15.70 -2.28
N ALA A 174 -11.52 15.93 -3.25
CA ALA A 174 -11.32 16.96 -4.26
C ALA A 174 -11.09 18.36 -3.65
N ALA A 175 -11.78 18.67 -2.56
CA ALA A 175 -11.56 19.90 -1.80
C ALA A 175 -10.25 19.88 -0.99
N SER A 176 -9.83 18.71 -0.52
CA SER A 176 -8.66 18.56 0.38
C SER A 176 -7.32 18.88 -0.29
N TRP A 177 -7.21 18.79 -1.60
CA TRP A 177 -6.00 19.17 -2.33
C TRP A 177 -5.53 20.61 -2.04
N GLN A 178 -6.46 21.51 -1.72
CA GLN A 178 -6.17 22.92 -1.46
C GLN A 178 -5.63 23.17 -0.04
N ILE A 179 -5.70 22.20 0.87
CA ILE A 179 -5.22 22.35 2.26
C ILE A 179 -3.71 22.61 2.31
N ASN A 180 -2.94 22.20 1.28
CA ASN A 180 -1.53 22.54 1.17
C ASN A 180 -1.24 24.05 1.28
N LYS A 181 -2.25 24.90 1.03
CA LYS A 181 -2.12 26.37 1.06
C LYS A 181 -2.09 26.94 2.49
N ILE A 182 -2.57 26.20 3.48
CA ILE A 182 -2.53 26.63 4.89
C ILE A 182 -1.31 26.07 5.65
N ILE A 183 -0.60 25.10 5.10
CA ILE A 183 0.58 24.52 5.74
C ILE A 183 1.73 25.51 5.77
N ASP A 184 2.21 25.80 6.98
CA ASP A 184 3.39 26.64 7.21
C ASP A 184 4.63 25.73 7.35
N PRO A 185 5.59 25.78 6.42
CA PRO A 185 6.77 24.94 6.50
C PRO A 185 7.69 25.25 7.70
N VAL A 186 7.43 26.34 8.45
CA VAL A 186 8.17 26.67 9.67
C VAL A 186 7.65 25.86 10.85
N SER A 187 6.34 25.89 11.09
CA SER A 187 5.69 25.31 12.29
C SER A 187 5.08 23.93 12.05
N ASP A 188 4.74 23.62 10.82
CA ASP A 188 4.06 22.39 10.47
C ASP A 188 5.01 21.35 9.86
N GLY A 189 4.56 20.09 9.83
CA GLY A 189 5.21 19.02 9.09
C GLY A 189 4.97 19.12 7.58
N ALA A 190 5.05 18.00 6.91
CA ALA A 190 4.79 17.92 5.47
C ALA A 190 3.85 16.76 5.14
N VAL A 191 2.95 16.94 4.19
CA VAL A 191 2.19 15.86 3.58
C VAL A 191 2.82 15.50 2.25
N LEU A 192 3.04 14.21 2.02
CA LEU A 192 3.41 13.64 0.72
C LEU A 192 2.20 12.90 0.14
N PRO A 193 1.40 13.54 -0.72
CA PRO A 193 0.33 12.85 -1.42
C PRO A 193 0.90 11.90 -2.47
N ILE A 194 0.37 10.68 -2.52
CA ILE A 194 0.70 9.67 -3.53
C ILE A 194 -0.59 9.21 -4.18
N LEU A 195 -0.90 9.78 -5.35
CA LEU A 195 -2.06 9.36 -6.13
C LEU A 195 -1.78 8.00 -6.77
N HIS A 196 -2.48 6.96 -6.32
CA HIS A 196 -2.42 5.64 -6.94
C HIS A 196 -3.44 5.56 -8.08
N LEU A 197 -2.98 5.85 -9.27
CA LEU A 197 -3.75 5.84 -10.50
C LEU A 197 -3.73 4.44 -11.12
N ASN A 198 -4.67 3.59 -10.74
CA ASN A 198 -4.82 2.25 -11.29
C ASN A 198 -5.89 2.15 -12.40
N GLY A 199 -6.64 3.22 -12.63
CA GLY A 199 -7.55 3.42 -13.75
C GLY A 199 -9.00 3.03 -13.50
N TYR A 200 -9.33 2.33 -12.42
CA TYR A 200 -10.68 1.80 -12.23
C TYR A 200 -11.21 1.97 -10.80
N LYS A 201 -12.50 2.28 -10.72
CA LYS A 201 -13.35 2.12 -9.53
C LYS A 201 -13.82 0.67 -9.39
N ILE A 202 -14.96 0.44 -8.73
CA ILE A 202 -15.55 -0.88 -8.56
C ILE A 202 -15.89 -1.54 -9.92
N ALA A 203 -16.47 -0.78 -10.85
CA ALA A 203 -16.94 -1.30 -12.13
C ALA A 203 -16.57 -0.41 -13.35
N ASN A 204 -16.19 0.84 -13.10
CA ASN A 204 -15.98 1.84 -14.15
C ASN A 204 -14.56 2.44 -14.11
N PRO A 205 -14.03 2.94 -15.24
CA PRO A 205 -12.84 3.77 -15.27
C PRO A 205 -13.02 5.01 -14.40
N THR A 206 -11.91 5.49 -13.82
CA THR A 206 -11.88 6.75 -13.07
C THR A 206 -11.80 7.97 -14.00
N ILE A 207 -12.19 9.14 -13.50
CA ILE A 207 -12.10 10.38 -14.26
C ILE A 207 -10.63 10.71 -14.54
N LEU A 208 -9.76 10.63 -13.54
CA LEU A 208 -8.34 10.95 -13.67
C LEU A 208 -7.59 10.03 -14.67
N SER A 209 -8.07 8.79 -14.85
CA SER A 209 -7.50 7.88 -15.84
C SER A 209 -7.82 8.24 -17.30
N ARG A 210 -8.75 9.17 -17.51
CA ARG A 210 -9.13 9.67 -18.84
C ARG A 210 -8.35 10.91 -19.25
N ILE A 211 -7.52 11.43 -18.35
CA ILE A 211 -6.70 12.63 -18.55
C ILE A 211 -5.29 12.16 -18.93
N ASP A 212 -4.68 12.77 -19.94
CA ASP A 212 -3.30 12.43 -20.28
C ASP A 212 -2.29 12.93 -19.23
N GLU A 213 -1.08 12.39 -19.25
CA GLU A 213 -0.07 12.69 -18.23
C GLU A 213 0.28 14.19 -18.17
N THR A 214 0.32 14.87 -19.32
CA THR A 214 0.66 16.30 -19.39
C THR A 214 -0.42 17.15 -18.76
N GLU A 215 -1.67 16.87 -19.08
CA GLU A 215 -2.82 17.56 -18.52
C GLU A 215 -2.96 17.28 -17.01
N LEU A 216 -2.75 16.03 -16.61
CA LEU A 216 -2.81 15.63 -15.19
C LEU A 216 -1.73 16.34 -14.35
N LYS A 217 -0.52 16.50 -14.86
CA LYS A 217 0.51 17.30 -14.20
C LYS A 217 0.09 18.75 -14.02
N LYS A 218 -0.40 19.39 -15.08
CA LYS A 218 -0.89 20.78 -15.03
C LYS A 218 -2.03 20.95 -14.04
N TYR A 219 -2.91 19.95 -13.94
CA TYR A 219 -4.01 19.96 -12.98
C TYR A 219 -3.50 20.06 -11.54
N PHE A 220 -2.50 19.25 -11.15
CA PHE A 220 -1.92 19.32 -9.81
C PHE A 220 -0.97 20.50 -9.61
N GLU A 221 -0.24 20.92 -10.62
CA GLU A 221 0.57 22.15 -10.59
C GLU A 221 -0.31 23.37 -10.29
N GLY A 222 -1.50 23.47 -10.91
CA GLY A 222 -2.47 24.52 -10.65
C GLY A 222 -2.99 24.56 -9.20
N MET A 223 -2.97 23.42 -8.51
CA MET A 223 -3.31 23.33 -7.08
C MET A 223 -2.11 23.56 -6.14
N GLY A 224 -0.91 23.82 -6.70
CA GLY A 224 0.29 24.11 -5.92
C GLY A 224 1.09 22.91 -5.51
N TYR A 225 1.07 21.86 -6.32
CA TYR A 225 1.94 20.70 -6.18
C TYR A 225 3.03 20.69 -7.25
N HIS A 226 4.07 19.92 -7.00
CA HIS A 226 5.09 19.52 -7.95
C HIS A 226 4.98 18.02 -8.20
N PRO A 227 4.27 17.56 -9.26
CA PRO A 227 3.97 16.15 -9.47
C PRO A 227 5.14 15.41 -10.13
N TYR A 228 5.49 14.26 -9.52
CA TYR A 228 6.42 13.27 -10.08
C TYR A 228 5.64 12.05 -10.53
N VAL A 229 5.89 11.56 -11.76
CA VAL A 229 5.21 10.38 -12.28
C VAL A 229 6.10 9.14 -12.19
N VAL A 230 5.56 8.08 -11.61
CA VAL A 230 6.14 6.73 -11.57
C VAL A 230 5.15 5.79 -12.23
N SER A 231 5.41 5.39 -13.46
CA SER A 231 4.47 4.62 -14.29
C SER A 231 5.11 3.36 -14.86
N GLY A 232 4.34 2.27 -14.87
CA GLY A 232 4.72 1.00 -15.48
C GLY A 232 4.08 -0.23 -14.82
N SER A 233 4.51 -1.40 -15.27
CA SER A 233 4.02 -2.70 -14.77
C SER A 233 5.13 -3.69 -14.45
N ASN A 234 6.36 -3.47 -14.90
CA ASN A 234 7.49 -4.34 -14.56
C ASN A 234 8.02 -3.99 -13.15
N PRO A 235 7.94 -4.89 -12.15
CA PRO A 235 8.33 -4.57 -10.77
C PRO A 235 9.77 -4.08 -10.64
N ILE A 236 10.72 -4.69 -11.34
CA ILE A 236 12.15 -4.32 -11.27
C ILE A 236 12.36 -2.87 -11.70
N VAL A 237 11.76 -2.49 -12.83
CA VAL A 237 11.84 -1.13 -13.37
C VAL A 237 11.12 -0.15 -12.44
N MET A 238 9.97 -0.56 -11.90
CA MET A 238 9.19 0.26 -10.99
C MET A 238 9.92 0.54 -9.68
N HIS A 239 10.60 -0.47 -9.10
CA HIS A 239 11.45 -0.28 -7.91
C HIS A 239 12.55 0.76 -8.16
N GLN A 240 13.22 0.69 -9.32
CA GLN A 240 14.27 1.67 -9.67
C GLN A 240 13.71 3.10 -9.82
N LYS A 241 12.57 3.22 -10.50
CA LYS A 241 11.89 4.53 -10.68
C LYS A 241 11.44 5.10 -9.35
N MET A 242 10.77 4.31 -8.51
CA MET A 242 10.23 4.77 -7.23
C MET A 242 11.35 5.16 -6.26
N ALA A 243 12.41 4.35 -6.15
CA ALA A 243 13.54 4.68 -5.29
C ALA A 243 14.17 6.03 -5.67
N LYS A 244 14.42 6.25 -6.96
CA LYS A 244 14.96 7.51 -7.46
C LYS A 244 14.00 8.69 -7.22
N THR A 245 12.71 8.48 -7.41
CA THR A 245 11.71 9.54 -7.25
C THR A 245 11.54 9.90 -5.79
N LEU A 246 11.40 8.92 -4.89
CA LEU A 246 11.27 9.20 -3.45
C LEU A 246 12.51 9.89 -2.88
N ASP A 247 13.71 9.52 -3.30
CA ASP A 247 14.93 10.23 -2.88
C ASP A 247 14.87 11.72 -3.24
N LYS A 248 14.42 12.06 -4.46
CA LYS A 248 14.22 13.46 -4.89
C LYS A 248 13.15 14.16 -4.05
N VAL A 249 12.01 13.52 -3.88
CA VAL A 249 10.85 14.07 -3.16
C VAL A 249 11.20 14.36 -1.70
N ILE A 250 11.88 13.45 -1.02
CA ILE A 250 12.30 13.67 0.38
C ILE A 250 13.31 14.82 0.48
N LEU A 251 14.25 14.91 -0.44
CA LEU A 251 15.20 16.03 -0.48
C LEU A 251 14.50 17.37 -0.77
N GLU A 252 13.50 17.38 -1.63
CA GLU A 252 12.70 18.56 -1.92
C GLU A 252 11.92 19.02 -0.69
N ILE A 253 11.25 18.12 0.04
CA ILE A 253 10.58 18.43 1.31
C ILE A 253 11.57 19.04 2.30
N LYS A 254 12.72 18.40 2.50
CA LYS A 254 13.77 18.91 3.41
C LYS A 254 14.28 20.31 2.98
N ASN A 255 14.44 20.54 1.68
CA ASN A 255 14.87 21.84 1.17
C ASN A 255 13.83 22.93 1.39
N ILE A 256 12.55 22.64 1.20
CA ILE A 256 11.44 23.56 1.51
C ILE A 256 11.47 23.94 2.98
N GLN A 257 11.52 22.95 3.88
CA GLN A 257 11.55 23.17 5.32
C GLN A 257 12.80 23.94 5.76
N ASN A 258 13.96 23.61 5.24
CA ASN A 258 15.21 24.30 5.55
C ASN A 258 15.21 25.77 5.03
N SER A 259 14.67 26.01 3.84
CA SER A 259 14.53 27.36 3.29
C SER A 259 13.67 28.23 4.23
N ALA A 260 12.53 27.72 4.62
CA ALA A 260 11.63 28.44 5.53
C ALA A 260 12.23 28.66 6.93
N ARG A 261 12.77 27.60 7.55
CA ARG A 261 13.22 27.61 8.96
C ARG A 261 14.55 28.32 9.17
N ILE A 262 15.51 28.06 8.27
CA ILE A 262 16.88 28.58 8.41
C ILE A 262 17.07 29.89 7.67
N LYS A 263 16.66 29.95 6.39
CA LYS A 263 16.84 31.12 5.54
C LYS A 263 15.74 32.16 5.71
N LYS A 264 14.69 31.86 6.49
CA LYS A 264 13.52 32.72 6.70
C LYS A 264 12.78 33.08 5.42
N ASP A 265 12.82 32.18 4.44
CA ASP A 265 12.09 32.36 3.19
C ASP A 265 10.57 32.20 3.47
N SER A 266 9.82 33.28 3.25
CA SER A 266 8.38 33.33 3.44
C SER A 266 7.58 32.95 2.20
N THR A 267 8.26 32.54 1.11
CA THR A 267 7.60 32.14 -0.13
C THR A 267 6.80 30.87 0.12
N ARG A 268 5.53 30.88 -0.29
CA ARG A 268 4.67 29.70 -0.20
C ARG A 268 5.15 28.63 -1.18
N PRO A 269 5.52 27.43 -0.73
CA PRO A 269 6.10 26.42 -1.59
C PRO A 269 5.05 25.69 -2.45
N ASN A 270 5.49 25.10 -3.55
CA ASN A 270 4.80 24.00 -4.19
C ASN A 270 5.33 22.70 -3.60
N TRP A 271 4.45 21.96 -2.93
CA TRP A 271 4.84 20.72 -2.28
C TRP A 271 4.95 19.57 -3.30
N PRO A 272 5.95 18.68 -3.18
CA PRO A 272 6.02 17.52 -4.06
C PRO A 272 4.86 16.55 -3.83
N MET A 273 4.45 15.89 -4.90
CA MET A 273 3.54 14.74 -4.85
C MET A 273 3.98 13.67 -5.86
N ILE A 274 3.51 12.44 -5.69
CA ILE A 274 3.77 11.35 -6.63
C ILE A 274 2.47 10.91 -7.29
N ILE A 275 2.49 10.70 -8.59
CA ILE A 275 1.46 10.00 -9.35
C ILE A 275 2.02 8.61 -9.66
N LEU A 276 1.53 7.61 -8.92
CA LEU A 276 1.91 6.21 -9.12
C LEU A 276 0.89 5.55 -10.04
N GLN A 277 1.31 5.23 -11.25
CA GLN A 277 0.46 4.57 -12.24
C GLN A 277 0.87 3.11 -12.43
N THR A 278 0.02 2.19 -11.98
CA THR A 278 0.18 0.74 -12.12
C THR A 278 -1.13 0.10 -12.60
N PRO A 279 -1.10 -1.10 -13.18
CA PRO A 279 -2.33 -1.85 -13.43
C PRO A 279 -3.11 -2.11 -12.14
N LYS A 280 -4.42 -2.02 -12.17
CA LYS A 280 -5.25 -2.46 -11.04
C LYS A 280 -5.05 -3.96 -10.80
N GLY A 281 -4.87 -4.36 -9.55
CA GLY A 281 -4.59 -5.76 -9.21
C GLY A 281 -3.21 -6.25 -9.67
N TRP A 282 -2.25 -5.33 -9.83
CA TRP A 282 -0.87 -5.58 -10.24
C TRP A 282 -0.24 -6.78 -9.53
N THR A 283 0.57 -7.56 -10.23
CA THR A 283 1.19 -8.81 -9.76
C THR A 283 0.22 -9.97 -9.46
N GLY A 284 -1.07 -9.78 -9.68
CA GLY A 284 -2.09 -10.79 -9.47
C GLY A 284 -2.35 -11.65 -10.69
N ILE A 285 -3.51 -12.28 -10.69
CA ILE A 285 -3.98 -13.12 -11.79
C ILE A 285 -4.21 -12.28 -13.05
N LYS A 286 -3.65 -12.72 -14.15
CA LYS A 286 -3.76 -11.99 -15.44
C LYS A 286 -5.11 -12.21 -16.10
N LYS A 287 -5.58 -13.48 -16.12
CA LYS A 287 -6.82 -13.89 -16.79
C LYS A 287 -7.57 -14.93 -15.98
N TYR A 288 -8.88 -14.88 -16.05
CA TYR A 288 -9.79 -15.88 -15.53
C TYR A 288 -11.02 -15.98 -16.43
N ASP A 289 -11.44 -17.20 -16.77
CA ASP A 289 -12.62 -17.48 -17.61
C ASP A 289 -12.64 -16.61 -18.89
N GLY A 290 -11.52 -16.60 -19.63
CA GLY A 290 -11.35 -15.84 -20.87
C GLY A 290 -11.22 -14.31 -20.69
N ASN A 291 -11.46 -13.77 -19.51
CA ASN A 291 -11.44 -12.33 -19.22
C ASN A 291 -10.11 -11.87 -18.61
N MET A 292 -9.70 -10.65 -18.96
CA MET A 292 -8.59 -9.98 -18.26
C MET A 292 -9.02 -9.60 -16.85
N ILE A 293 -8.18 -9.92 -15.88
CA ILE A 293 -8.37 -9.57 -14.46
C ILE A 293 -7.45 -8.40 -14.10
N GLU A 294 -6.13 -8.60 -14.13
CA GLU A 294 -5.18 -7.52 -13.89
C GLU A 294 -5.37 -6.39 -14.92
N GLY A 295 -5.32 -5.15 -14.45
CA GLY A 295 -5.51 -3.95 -15.27
C GLY A 295 -6.98 -3.65 -15.60
N THR A 296 -7.92 -4.35 -14.97
CA THR A 296 -9.36 -4.12 -15.15
C THR A 296 -10.09 -4.03 -13.81
N PHE A 297 -11.34 -3.57 -13.84
CA PHE A 297 -12.22 -3.53 -12.67
C PHE A 297 -12.46 -4.92 -12.03
N ARG A 298 -12.28 -6.01 -12.79
CA ARG A 298 -12.48 -7.39 -12.31
C ARG A 298 -11.51 -7.80 -11.18
N SER A 299 -10.39 -7.10 -11.06
CA SER A 299 -9.46 -7.29 -9.94
C SER A 299 -9.83 -6.53 -8.67
N HIS A 300 -10.95 -5.78 -8.66
CA HIS A 300 -11.30 -4.88 -7.55
C HIS A 300 -11.45 -5.63 -6.21
N GLN A 301 -12.19 -6.73 -6.20
CA GLN A 301 -12.43 -7.54 -4.99
C GLN A 301 -11.61 -8.82 -5.01
N VAL A 302 -12.29 -9.97 -4.98
CA VAL A 302 -11.71 -11.31 -5.03
C VAL A 302 -11.53 -11.71 -6.49
N PRO A 303 -10.29 -11.85 -6.99
CA PRO A 303 -10.04 -12.02 -8.43
C PRO A 303 -10.60 -13.30 -9.03
N ILE A 304 -10.60 -14.41 -8.28
CA ILE A 304 -11.17 -15.69 -8.71
C ILE A 304 -11.99 -16.33 -7.60
N PRO A 305 -13.13 -16.96 -7.91
CA PRO A 305 -13.86 -17.79 -6.96
C PRO A 305 -13.09 -19.08 -6.68
N VAL A 306 -13.05 -19.52 -5.42
CA VAL A 306 -12.49 -20.82 -5.03
C VAL A 306 -13.46 -21.43 -4.01
N ASN A 307 -14.22 -22.43 -4.45
CA ASN A 307 -15.25 -23.10 -3.66
C ASN A 307 -15.58 -24.47 -4.27
N GLU A 308 -16.60 -25.15 -3.79
CA GLU A 308 -17.00 -26.47 -4.28
C GLU A 308 -17.42 -26.47 -5.77
N GLU A 309 -18.00 -25.35 -6.26
CA GLU A 309 -18.40 -25.19 -7.66
C GLU A 309 -17.22 -24.85 -8.58
N HIS A 310 -16.11 -24.36 -8.02
CA HIS A 310 -14.91 -23.92 -8.71
C HIS A 310 -13.66 -24.51 -8.08
N ILE A 311 -13.69 -25.83 -7.86
CA ILE A 311 -12.58 -26.57 -7.21
C ILE A 311 -11.30 -26.54 -8.03
N GLU A 312 -11.39 -26.47 -9.35
CA GLU A 312 -10.27 -26.36 -10.28
C GLU A 312 -9.43 -25.08 -10.04
N ASN A 313 -10.05 -24.05 -9.49
CA ASN A 313 -9.38 -22.77 -9.17
C ASN A 313 -8.43 -22.88 -7.98
N VAL A 314 -8.48 -23.95 -7.19
CA VAL A 314 -7.48 -24.22 -6.13
C VAL A 314 -6.07 -24.30 -6.72
N GLU A 315 -5.91 -24.97 -7.87
CA GLU A 315 -4.62 -25.05 -8.55
C GLU A 315 -4.17 -23.68 -9.09
N GLN A 316 -5.09 -22.87 -9.61
CA GLN A 316 -4.78 -21.54 -10.10
C GLN A 316 -4.38 -20.61 -8.94
N LEU A 317 -5.05 -20.70 -7.79
CA LEU A 317 -4.69 -19.99 -6.58
C LEU A 317 -3.30 -20.39 -6.08
N GLU A 318 -3.00 -21.71 -6.04
CA GLU A 318 -1.67 -22.20 -5.64
C GLU A 318 -0.57 -21.68 -6.56
N LYS A 319 -0.78 -21.72 -7.89
CA LYS A 319 0.14 -21.14 -8.86
C LYS A 319 0.36 -19.65 -8.66
N TRP A 320 -0.71 -18.90 -8.37
CA TRP A 320 -0.61 -17.47 -8.07
C TRP A 320 0.22 -17.21 -6.82
N LEU A 321 -0.09 -17.88 -5.71
CA LEU A 321 0.67 -17.76 -4.46
C LEU A 321 2.14 -18.14 -4.66
N LYS A 322 2.43 -19.24 -5.32
CA LYS A 322 3.80 -19.69 -5.62
C LYS A 322 4.57 -18.74 -6.55
N SER A 323 3.87 -17.93 -7.35
CA SER A 323 4.52 -16.95 -8.25
C SER A 323 5.32 -15.89 -7.51
N TYR A 324 5.00 -15.65 -6.24
CA TYR A 324 5.73 -14.71 -5.38
C TYR A 324 7.07 -15.26 -4.87
N LYS A 325 7.32 -16.58 -4.98
CA LYS A 325 8.61 -17.23 -4.65
C LYS A 325 9.11 -16.83 -3.26
N ILE A 326 8.30 -17.12 -2.25
CA ILE A 326 8.61 -16.73 -0.86
C ILE A 326 9.35 -17.81 -0.07
N ASP A 327 9.57 -18.99 -0.65
CA ASP A 327 10.11 -20.17 0.05
C ASP A 327 11.41 -19.89 0.80
N ASP A 328 12.29 -19.04 0.24
CA ASP A 328 13.57 -18.67 0.81
C ASP A 328 13.48 -17.52 1.85
N TYR A 329 12.28 -16.95 2.06
CA TYR A 329 12.12 -15.76 2.90
C TYR A 329 11.55 -16.05 4.29
N PHE A 330 11.13 -17.28 4.52
CA PHE A 330 10.72 -17.74 5.85
C PHE A 330 11.64 -18.87 6.31
N ASP A 331 11.98 -18.86 7.60
CA ASP A 331 12.72 -19.95 8.21
C ASP A 331 11.81 -21.18 8.47
N LYS A 332 12.39 -22.25 8.99
CA LYS A 332 11.67 -23.50 9.28
C LYS A 332 10.48 -23.34 10.25
N ASN A 333 10.48 -22.27 11.05
CA ASN A 333 9.43 -21.96 12.02
C ASN A 333 8.38 -20.99 11.43
N GLY A 334 8.53 -20.54 10.19
CA GLY A 334 7.64 -19.57 9.55
C GLY A 334 7.93 -18.11 9.92
N LYS A 335 9.12 -17.82 10.46
CA LYS A 335 9.55 -16.46 10.76
C LYS A 335 10.27 -15.87 9.54
N LEU A 336 9.94 -14.61 9.20
CA LEU A 336 10.63 -13.88 8.13
C LEU A 336 12.14 -13.81 8.43
N ILE A 337 12.99 -14.05 7.43
CA ILE A 337 14.46 -14.00 7.60
C ILE A 337 14.93 -12.60 8.02
N LYS A 338 16.02 -12.57 8.80
CA LYS A 338 16.59 -11.32 9.36
C LYS A 338 16.82 -10.24 8.30
N ALA A 339 17.38 -10.61 7.14
CA ALA A 339 17.69 -9.68 6.07
C ALA A 339 16.49 -8.91 5.52
N LEU A 340 15.28 -9.49 5.60
CA LEU A 340 14.04 -8.83 5.21
C LEU A 340 13.37 -8.10 6.38
N ARG A 341 13.49 -8.60 7.60
CA ARG A 341 12.98 -7.88 8.79
C ARG A 341 13.66 -6.52 8.99
N GLU A 342 14.91 -6.38 8.56
CA GLU A 342 15.66 -5.12 8.62
C GLU A 342 15.18 -4.05 7.62
N ILE A 343 14.25 -4.40 6.69
CA ILE A 343 13.58 -3.42 5.81
C ILE A 343 12.57 -2.58 6.58
N ALA A 344 11.89 -3.16 7.56
CA ALA A 344 11.00 -2.40 8.43
C ALA A 344 11.81 -1.41 9.29
N PRO A 345 11.38 -0.16 9.42
CA PRO A 345 12.00 0.79 10.33
C PRO A 345 11.95 0.28 11.77
N LYS A 346 12.92 0.66 12.56
CA LYS A 346 12.84 0.46 14.01
C LYS A 346 11.98 1.56 14.60
N GLY A 347 11.04 1.15 15.45
CA GLY A 347 10.20 2.08 16.21
C GLY A 347 10.97 2.77 17.33
#